data_84cac00b5ccb25c2001ef78d85a20f7d
#
_entry.id   84cac00b5ccb25c2001ef78d85a20f7d
#
_cell.length_a   1.000
_cell.length_b   1.000
_cell.length_c   1.000
_cell.angle_alpha   90.00
_cell.angle_beta   90.00
_cell.angle_gamma   90.00
#
_symmetry.space_group_name_H-M   'P 1'
#
loop_
_entity.id
_entity.type
_entity.pdbx_description
1 polymer ?
#
loop_
_entity_poly.entity_id
_entity_poly.type
_entity_poly.pdbx_seq_one_letter_code
_entity_poly.pdbx_strand_id
1 'polypeptide(L)'
;GAFTRVNHLAHPDPDIRKYWVSWFKRFVDLSVDLGSKSMGSHFGIFTHLDNNNPQTRYIRRQQNIDGWHDIANYAKNKGLDFISWEPMSISREQGETISEARRLQRDVNINSPLPFKMCLDVDHGDLSSLDPRDTDPYEWMDEFAIESPLIHLKQTSIDKPGHWPFVNEYNEVGRIQPDELVGKLVNKKVLNVDLLLEPGFKEREPSDSTVVEVLKESVEFWRQVVKN
;
A
#
# COMPACT_ATOMS: atom_id res chain seq x y z
N GLY A 1 6.40 -6.26 1.75
CA GLY A 1 5.70 -5.58 2.85
C GLY A 1 5.56 -6.46 4.09
N ALA A 2 5.20 -5.86 5.23
CA ALA A 2 4.91 -6.61 6.44
C ALA A 2 3.49 -7.16 6.36
N PHE A 3 3.38 -8.42 6.24
CA PHE A 3 2.24 -9.20 5.79
C PHE A 3 1.15 -9.45 6.81
N THR A 4 0.80 -8.52 7.63
CA THR A 4 -0.32 -8.79 8.49
C THR A 4 -1.29 -7.63 8.42
N ARG A 5 -2.54 -7.91 8.10
CA ARG A 5 -3.66 -7.01 8.36
C ARG A 5 -3.80 -6.68 9.86
N VAL A 6 -2.83 -7.09 10.67
CA VAL A 6 -2.82 -6.97 12.12
C VAL A 6 -1.67 -6.06 12.57
N ASN A 7 -1.48 -4.91 11.95
CA ASN A 7 -0.60 -3.89 12.44
C ASN A 7 -1.30 -3.13 13.59
N HIS A 8 -0.94 -3.41 14.83
CA HIS A 8 -1.57 -2.82 16.02
C HIS A 8 -0.83 -1.60 16.59
N LEU A 9 -0.14 -0.82 15.78
CA LEU A 9 0.45 0.45 16.23
C LEU A 9 -0.62 1.46 16.72
N ALA A 10 -1.88 1.30 16.29
CA ALA A 10 -3.02 2.09 16.75
C ALA A 10 -3.82 1.44 17.89
N HIS A 11 -3.32 0.39 18.53
CA HIS A 11 -4.06 -0.33 19.57
C HIS A 11 -4.26 0.54 20.84
N PRO A 12 -5.41 0.43 21.55
CA PRO A 12 -5.64 1.18 22.79
C PRO A 12 -4.65 0.84 23.90
N ASP A 13 -4.25 -0.43 24.02
CA ASP A 13 -3.27 -0.88 25.00
C ASP A 13 -1.84 -0.44 24.62
N PRO A 14 -1.14 0.32 25.48
CA PRO A 14 0.21 0.80 25.20
C PRO A 14 1.25 -0.33 25.11
N ASP A 15 1.07 -1.45 25.80
CA ASP A 15 2.05 -2.54 25.76
C ASP A 15 1.96 -3.30 24.42
N ILE A 16 0.77 -3.42 23.87
CA ILE A 16 0.58 -3.94 22.51
C ILE A 16 1.23 -3.00 21.48
N ARG A 17 1.05 -1.67 21.59
CA ARG A 17 1.76 -0.73 20.69
C ARG A 17 3.27 -0.86 20.79
N LYS A 18 3.86 -0.94 22.01
CA LYS A 18 5.30 -1.15 22.21
C LYS A 18 5.80 -2.45 21.58
N TYR A 19 5.04 -3.53 21.72
CA TYR A 19 5.35 -4.80 21.09
C TYR A 19 5.46 -4.64 19.56
N TRP A 20 4.49 -3.96 18.95
CA TRP A 20 4.48 -3.75 17.49
C TRP A 20 5.60 -2.83 17.02
N VAL A 21 5.94 -1.78 17.78
CA VAL A 21 7.13 -0.97 17.50
C VAL A 21 8.39 -1.84 17.49
N SER A 22 8.55 -2.69 18.51
CA SER A 22 9.69 -3.61 18.59
C SER A 22 9.71 -4.63 17.46
N TRP A 23 8.52 -5.10 17.05
CA TRP A 23 8.37 -6.00 15.91
C TRP A 23 8.82 -5.35 14.60
N PHE A 24 8.38 -4.13 14.34
CA PHE A 24 8.79 -3.38 13.15
C PHE A 24 10.29 -3.03 13.15
N LYS A 25 10.89 -2.76 14.30
CA LYS A 25 12.35 -2.57 14.40
C LYS A 25 13.12 -3.82 13.98
N ARG A 26 12.65 -5.01 14.35
CA ARG A 26 13.24 -6.27 13.84
C ARG A 26 13.02 -6.43 12.32
N PHE A 27 11.88 -5.95 11.82
CA PHE A 27 11.61 -5.97 10.38
C PHE A 27 12.51 -4.98 9.61
N VAL A 28 12.86 -3.84 10.22
CA VAL A 28 13.90 -2.94 9.69
C VAL A 28 15.24 -3.67 9.61
N ASP A 29 15.66 -4.38 10.67
CA ASP A 29 16.92 -5.16 10.65
C ASP A 29 16.92 -6.19 9.51
N LEU A 30 15.84 -6.96 9.36
CA LEU A 30 15.68 -7.90 8.24
C LEU A 30 15.76 -7.22 6.88
N SER A 31 15.15 -6.04 6.73
CA SER A 31 15.18 -5.29 5.47
C SER A 31 16.60 -4.85 5.10
N VAL A 32 17.39 -4.43 6.10
CA VAL A 32 18.81 -4.10 5.93
C VAL A 32 19.61 -5.33 5.56
N ASP A 33 19.41 -6.45 6.24
CA ASP A 33 20.11 -7.73 5.97
C ASP A 33 19.85 -8.23 4.54
N LEU A 34 18.65 -7.95 4.01
CA LEU A 34 18.28 -8.25 2.62
C LEU A 34 18.78 -7.19 1.61
N GLY A 35 19.49 -6.16 2.06
CA GLY A 35 20.01 -5.09 1.20
C GLY A 35 18.96 -4.08 0.73
N SER A 36 17.76 -4.08 1.31
CA SER A 36 16.71 -3.11 0.97
C SER A 36 17.06 -1.72 1.51
N LYS A 37 16.62 -0.69 0.79
CA LYS A 37 16.72 0.71 1.19
C LYS A 37 15.44 1.26 1.82
N SER A 38 14.39 0.44 1.88
CA SER A 38 13.10 0.80 2.46
C SER A 38 12.41 -0.40 3.07
N MET A 39 11.42 -0.14 3.88
CA MET A 39 10.46 -1.13 4.35
C MET A 39 9.07 -0.49 4.39
N GLY A 40 8.03 -1.30 4.38
CA GLY A 40 6.66 -0.78 4.39
C GLY A 40 5.63 -1.74 4.94
N SER A 41 4.45 -1.18 5.21
CA SER A 41 3.26 -1.89 5.66
C SER A 41 2.04 -1.01 5.43
N HIS A 42 0.81 -1.56 5.59
CA HIS A 42 -0.34 -0.70 5.83
C HIS A 42 -0.14 0.11 7.12
N PHE A 43 -0.84 1.25 7.25
CA PHE A 43 -0.50 2.24 8.28
C PHE A 43 -0.77 1.75 9.71
N GLY A 44 -1.84 0.99 9.91
CA GLY A 44 -2.25 0.43 11.19
C GLY A 44 -3.76 0.31 11.29
N ILE A 45 -4.24 -0.58 12.16
CA ILE A 45 -5.66 -0.88 12.30
C ILE A 45 -6.24 -0.33 13.61
N PHE A 46 -7.37 0.38 13.50
CA PHE A 46 -8.16 0.78 14.67
C PHE A 46 -9.03 -0.37 15.17
N THR A 47 -9.31 -0.39 16.47
CA THR A 47 -10.43 -1.21 16.98
C THR A 47 -11.75 -0.68 16.41
N HIS A 48 -12.79 -1.53 16.37
CA HIS A 48 -14.10 -1.09 15.94
C HIS A 48 -14.64 0.08 16.77
N LEU A 49 -14.42 0.03 18.09
CA LEU A 49 -14.84 1.09 19.01
C LEU A 49 -14.10 2.41 18.76
N ASP A 50 -12.78 2.35 18.59
CA ASP A 50 -11.99 3.56 18.32
C ASP A 50 -12.33 4.17 16.96
N ASN A 51 -12.57 3.33 15.93
CA ASN A 51 -12.92 3.83 14.59
C ASN A 51 -14.26 4.57 14.57
N ASN A 52 -15.23 4.12 15.36
CA ASN A 52 -16.58 4.69 15.40
C ASN A 52 -16.71 5.92 16.32
N ASN A 53 -15.66 6.29 17.04
CA ASN A 53 -15.63 7.48 17.87
C ASN A 53 -14.58 8.48 17.37
N PRO A 54 -14.97 9.67 16.87
CA PRO A 54 -14.03 10.62 16.27
C PRO A 54 -12.91 11.07 17.21
N GLN A 55 -13.18 11.20 18.51
CA GLN A 55 -12.18 11.62 19.50
C GLN A 55 -11.14 10.54 19.73
N THR A 56 -11.56 9.30 19.96
CA THR A 56 -10.62 8.19 20.18
C THR A 56 -9.90 7.84 18.88
N ARG A 57 -10.56 7.89 17.72
CA ARG A 57 -9.91 7.73 16.40
C ARG A 57 -8.78 8.73 16.21
N TYR A 58 -9.00 10.00 16.55
CA TYR A 58 -7.95 11.02 16.50
C TYR A 58 -6.77 10.68 17.42
N ILE A 59 -7.04 10.34 18.69
CA ILE A 59 -6.01 9.98 19.67
C ILE A 59 -5.20 8.76 19.18
N ARG A 60 -5.87 7.73 18.68
CA ARG A 60 -5.19 6.52 18.17
C ARG A 60 -4.35 6.80 16.94
N ARG A 61 -4.81 7.71 16.07
CA ARG A 61 -4.02 8.14 14.91
C ARG A 61 -2.72 8.82 15.34
N GLN A 62 -2.76 9.72 16.31
CA GLN A 62 -1.55 10.35 16.83
C GLN A 62 -0.59 9.32 17.42
N GLN A 63 -1.08 8.41 18.25
CA GLN A 63 -0.27 7.33 18.84
C GLN A 63 0.33 6.40 17.76
N ASN A 64 -0.39 6.17 16.67
CA ASN A 64 0.10 5.41 15.53
C ASN A 64 1.25 6.15 14.83
N ILE A 65 1.09 7.45 14.56
CA ILE A 65 2.13 8.32 13.99
C ILE A 65 3.36 8.34 14.89
N ASP A 66 3.20 8.49 16.20
CA ASP A 66 4.31 8.46 17.16
C ASP A 66 5.08 7.12 17.10
N GLY A 67 4.34 6.01 17.02
CA GLY A 67 4.94 4.68 16.83
C GLY A 67 5.73 4.56 15.53
N TRP A 68 5.19 5.08 14.44
CA TRP A 68 5.89 5.12 13.16
C TRP A 68 7.12 6.02 13.19
N HIS A 69 7.08 7.17 13.89
CA HIS A 69 8.25 8.04 14.04
C HIS A 69 9.37 7.37 14.84
N ASP A 70 9.05 6.59 15.88
CA ASP A 70 10.06 5.80 16.60
C ASP A 70 10.70 4.74 15.69
N ILE A 71 9.89 4.06 14.88
CA ILE A 71 10.38 3.10 13.87
C ILE A 71 11.23 3.83 12.82
N ALA A 72 10.79 4.97 12.33
CA ALA A 72 11.50 5.77 11.33
C ALA A 72 12.86 6.27 11.83
N ASN A 73 12.94 6.66 13.10
CA ASN A 73 14.20 7.04 13.71
C ASN A 73 15.18 5.85 13.78
N TYR A 74 14.68 4.68 14.15
CA TYR A 74 15.47 3.45 14.13
C TYR A 74 15.93 3.08 12.72
N ALA A 75 15.03 3.13 11.74
CA ALA A 75 15.29 2.82 10.34
C ALA A 75 16.36 3.76 9.74
N LYS A 76 16.28 5.06 10.05
CA LYS A 76 17.30 6.05 9.67
C LYS A 76 18.69 5.68 10.19
N ASN A 77 18.78 5.28 11.45
CA ASN A 77 20.05 4.88 12.07
C ASN A 77 20.59 3.57 11.47
N LYS A 78 19.76 2.78 10.85
CA LYS A 78 20.11 1.54 10.14
C LYS A 78 20.42 1.76 8.65
N GLY A 79 20.23 2.97 8.13
CA GLY A 79 20.59 3.35 6.75
C GLY A 79 19.47 3.08 5.73
N LEU A 80 18.21 3.00 6.15
CA LEU A 80 17.09 3.07 5.22
C LEU A 80 16.86 4.50 4.74
N ASP A 81 16.36 4.66 3.52
CA ASP A 81 16.14 5.95 2.87
C ASP A 81 14.72 6.49 3.12
N PHE A 82 13.72 5.61 3.24
CA PHE A 82 12.32 5.96 3.50
C PHE A 82 11.55 4.78 4.10
N ILE A 83 10.35 5.08 4.61
CA ILE A 83 9.33 4.07 4.95
C ILE A 83 8.18 4.24 3.98
N SER A 84 7.65 3.13 3.44
CA SER A 84 6.44 3.14 2.64
C SER A 84 5.23 2.70 3.47
N TRP A 85 4.07 3.26 3.15
CA TRP A 85 2.80 2.79 3.69
C TRP A 85 1.77 2.66 2.58
N GLU A 86 0.86 1.74 2.74
CA GLU A 86 -0.16 1.41 1.76
C GLU A 86 -1.53 1.89 2.26
N PRO A 87 -2.24 2.75 1.50
CA PRO A 87 -3.63 3.08 1.75
C PRO A 87 -4.51 1.84 1.62
N MET A 88 -5.46 1.66 2.52
CA MET A 88 -6.31 0.47 2.57
C MET A 88 -7.76 0.82 2.21
N SER A 89 -8.56 -0.19 1.83
CA SER A 89 -9.93 0.01 1.34
C SER A 89 -10.98 0.26 2.42
N ILE A 90 -10.65 0.14 3.69
CA ILE A 90 -11.61 0.31 4.79
C ILE A 90 -11.10 1.29 5.85
N SER A 91 -12.00 2.09 6.41
CA SER A 91 -11.65 3.19 7.32
C SER A 91 -10.87 2.75 8.58
N ARG A 92 -11.08 1.53 9.04
CA ARG A 92 -10.33 0.96 10.18
C ARG A 92 -8.85 0.74 9.85
N GLU A 93 -8.51 0.46 8.61
CA GLU A 93 -7.15 0.19 8.13
C GLU A 93 -6.46 1.45 7.62
N GLN A 94 -7.20 2.57 7.54
CA GLN A 94 -6.76 3.93 7.23
C GLN A 94 -6.35 4.18 5.77
N GLY A 95 -6.60 5.40 5.33
CA GLY A 95 -6.26 5.83 3.98
C GLY A 95 -7.27 5.41 2.92
N GLU A 96 -8.50 5.09 3.30
CA GLU A 96 -9.57 4.51 2.49
C GLU A 96 -10.11 5.43 1.39
N THR A 97 -9.91 6.73 1.51
CA THR A 97 -10.30 7.73 0.51
C THR A 97 -9.11 8.61 0.14
N ILE A 98 -9.15 9.23 -1.03
CA ILE A 98 -8.11 10.18 -1.47
C ILE A 98 -7.88 11.27 -0.41
N SER A 99 -8.95 11.80 0.17
CA SER A 99 -8.84 12.86 1.19
C SER A 99 -8.19 12.36 2.49
N GLU A 100 -8.54 11.15 2.98
CA GLU A 100 -7.94 10.55 4.16
C GLU A 100 -6.48 10.17 3.93
N ALA A 101 -6.18 9.58 2.76
CA ALA A 101 -4.83 9.24 2.37
C ALA A 101 -3.94 10.50 2.29
N ARG A 102 -4.43 11.58 1.67
CA ARG A 102 -3.71 12.85 1.59
C ARG A 102 -3.46 13.46 2.97
N ARG A 103 -4.47 13.42 3.85
CA ARG A 103 -4.33 13.88 5.23
C ARG A 103 -3.27 13.07 5.99
N LEU A 104 -3.35 11.75 5.91
CA LEU A 104 -2.43 10.87 6.62
C LEU A 104 -0.99 10.99 6.12
N GLN A 105 -0.81 11.06 4.79
CA GLN A 105 0.50 11.29 4.15
C GLN A 105 1.15 12.59 4.62
N ARG A 106 0.38 13.67 4.69
CA ARG A 106 0.87 14.94 5.24
C ARG A 106 1.21 14.81 6.71
N ASP A 107 0.29 14.28 7.52
CA ASP A 107 0.41 14.28 8.99
C ASP A 107 1.58 13.39 9.45
N VAL A 108 1.82 12.23 8.83
CA VAL A 108 2.94 11.35 9.16
C VAL A 108 4.30 11.93 8.78
N ASN A 109 4.35 12.81 7.77
CA ASN A 109 5.59 13.45 7.35
C ASN A 109 5.96 14.69 8.18
N ILE A 110 5.04 15.23 9.00
CA ILE A 110 5.35 16.36 9.90
C ILE A 110 6.40 15.91 10.94
N ASN A 111 7.58 16.52 10.91
CA ASN A 111 8.71 16.21 11.81
C ASN A 111 9.18 14.75 11.77
N SER A 112 8.89 14.01 10.73
CA SER A 112 9.35 12.64 10.61
C SER A 112 10.87 12.53 10.45
N PRO A 113 11.54 11.57 11.12
CA PRO A 113 12.99 11.32 10.96
C PRO A 113 13.40 10.86 9.57
N LEU A 114 12.52 10.13 8.87
CA LEU A 114 12.66 9.69 7.48
C LEU A 114 11.40 10.06 6.70
N PRO A 115 11.50 10.28 5.37
CA PRO A 115 10.32 10.45 4.54
C PRO A 115 9.40 9.22 4.60
N PHE A 116 8.10 9.45 4.74
CA PHE A 116 7.08 8.45 4.44
C PHE A 116 6.62 8.63 3.01
N LYS A 117 6.63 7.55 2.25
CA LYS A 117 6.17 7.47 0.87
C LYS A 117 5.02 6.49 0.77
N MET A 118 4.28 6.54 -0.33
CA MET A 118 3.14 5.65 -0.51
C MET A 118 3.53 4.42 -1.34
N CYS A 119 2.92 3.30 -1.03
CA CYS A 119 2.78 2.17 -1.93
C CYS A 119 1.34 2.21 -2.43
N LEU A 120 1.12 2.59 -3.68
CA LEU A 120 -0.22 2.59 -4.24
C LEU A 120 -0.62 1.17 -4.66
N ASP A 121 -1.89 0.88 -4.51
CA ASP A 121 -2.50 -0.33 -5.03
C ASP A 121 -3.62 0.06 -6.01
N VAL A 122 -3.69 -0.61 -7.13
CA VAL A 122 -4.66 -0.29 -8.19
C VAL A 122 -6.10 -0.72 -7.89
N ASP A 123 -6.34 -1.40 -6.78
CA ASP A 123 -7.68 -1.87 -6.39
C ASP A 123 -8.12 -1.38 -5.00
N HIS A 124 -7.32 -0.51 -4.36
CA HIS A 124 -7.70 0.06 -3.08
C HIS A 124 -8.58 1.31 -3.25
N GLY A 125 -9.37 1.57 -2.21
CA GLY A 125 -10.35 2.65 -2.13
C GLY A 125 -11.65 2.18 -1.49
N ASP A 126 -12.37 3.09 -0.85
CA ASP A 126 -13.61 2.78 -0.14
C ASP A 126 -14.78 2.61 -1.11
N LEU A 127 -15.20 1.35 -1.34
CA LEU A 127 -16.35 1.04 -2.17
C LEU A 127 -17.68 1.64 -1.65
N SER A 128 -17.73 2.10 -0.41
CA SER A 128 -18.89 2.80 0.16
C SER A 128 -18.83 4.31 0.02
N SER A 129 -17.73 4.86 -0.52
CA SER A 129 -17.59 6.30 -0.75
C SER A 129 -18.62 6.81 -1.76
N LEU A 130 -19.10 8.03 -1.51
CA LEU A 130 -19.96 8.74 -2.45
C LEU A 130 -19.16 9.51 -3.52
N ASP A 131 -17.86 9.62 -3.37
CA ASP A 131 -16.95 10.19 -4.36
C ASP A 131 -16.41 9.06 -5.26
N PRO A 132 -16.78 9.00 -6.54
CA PRO A 132 -16.35 7.93 -7.42
C PRO A 132 -14.82 7.89 -7.64
N ARG A 133 -14.11 9.00 -7.38
CA ARG A 133 -12.66 9.07 -7.50
C ARG A 133 -11.96 8.18 -6.46
N ASP A 134 -12.60 7.95 -5.31
CA ASP A 134 -12.01 7.13 -4.24
C ASP A 134 -11.84 5.66 -4.62
N THR A 135 -12.51 5.20 -5.67
CA THR A 135 -12.37 3.84 -6.19
C THR A 135 -11.79 3.78 -7.60
N ASP A 136 -11.35 4.92 -8.13
CA ASP A 136 -10.74 5.00 -9.46
C ASP A 136 -9.22 4.94 -9.35
N PRO A 137 -8.55 3.86 -9.80
CA PRO A 137 -7.09 3.72 -9.73
C PRO A 137 -6.35 4.85 -10.45
N TYR A 138 -6.92 5.39 -11.51
CA TYR A 138 -6.29 6.44 -12.31
C TYR A 138 -6.34 7.81 -11.61
N GLU A 139 -7.38 8.08 -10.83
CA GLU A 139 -7.45 9.25 -9.95
C GLU A 139 -6.42 9.16 -8.80
N TRP A 140 -6.24 7.96 -8.24
CA TRP A 140 -5.19 7.72 -7.23
C TRP A 140 -3.79 7.94 -7.81
N MET A 141 -3.54 7.50 -9.07
CA MET A 141 -2.27 7.79 -9.77
C MET A 141 -2.09 9.29 -10.00
N ASP A 142 -3.14 9.99 -10.43
CA ASP A 142 -3.06 11.43 -10.62
C ASP A 142 -2.77 12.18 -9.32
N GLU A 143 -3.28 11.71 -8.19
CA GLU A 143 -3.09 12.36 -6.90
C GLU A 143 -1.74 12.03 -6.25
N PHE A 144 -1.29 10.77 -6.31
CA PHE A 144 -0.20 10.30 -5.45
C PHE A 144 1.02 9.73 -6.17
N ALA A 145 1.03 9.59 -7.48
CA ALA A 145 2.14 8.94 -8.19
C ALA A 145 3.52 9.52 -7.87
N ILE A 146 3.63 10.85 -7.68
CA ILE A 146 4.92 11.52 -7.36
C ILE A 146 5.46 11.08 -5.99
N GLU A 147 4.58 10.71 -5.07
CA GLU A 147 4.93 10.31 -3.70
C GLU A 147 5.08 8.78 -3.56
N SER A 148 4.88 8.03 -4.66
CA SER A 148 4.73 6.58 -4.66
C SER A 148 5.83 5.89 -5.47
N PRO A 149 6.93 5.51 -4.83
CA PRO A 149 7.99 4.75 -5.49
C PRO A 149 7.60 3.31 -5.79
N LEU A 150 6.47 2.83 -5.27
CA LEU A 150 5.99 1.46 -5.39
C LEU A 150 4.51 1.48 -5.81
N ILE A 151 4.14 0.62 -6.76
CA ILE A 151 2.75 0.41 -7.17
C ILE A 151 2.48 -1.08 -7.24
N HIS A 152 1.50 -1.54 -6.48
CA HIS A 152 0.99 -2.91 -6.55
C HIS A 152 0.03 -3.03 -7.73
N LEU A 153 0.29 -4.03 -8.57
CA LEU A 153 -0.45 -4.29 -9.79
C LEU A 153 -1.20 -5.61 -9.71
N LYS A 154 -2.48 -5.55 -9.91
CA LYS A 154 -3.40 -6.69 -10.05
C LYS A 154 -4.51 -6.34 -11.00
N GLN A 155 -5.06 -7.32 -11.70
CA GLN A 155 -6.25 -7.06 -12.51
C GLN A 155 -7.49 -7.12 -11.63
N THR A 156 -8.44 -6.26 -11.90
CA THR A 156 -9.67 -6.11 -11.14
C THR A 156 -10.79 -5.55 -12.00
N SER A 157 -12.03 -5.64 -11.55
CA SER A 157 -13.16 -4.97 -12.19
C SER A 157 -13.95 -4.16 -11.16
N ILE A 158 -14.74 -3.18 -11.63
CA ILE A 158 -15.59 -2.35 -10.76
C ILE A 158 -16.60 -3.21 -10.00
N ASP A 159 -17.24 -4.15 -10.69
CA ASP A 159 -18.33 -4.95 -10.13
C ASP A 159 -17.83 -6.08 -9.24
N LYS A 160 -16.61 -6.52 -9.44
CA LYS A 160 -16.01 -7.65 -8.72
C LYS A 160 -14.53 -7.40 -8.46
N PRO A 161 -14.21 -6.65 -7.39
CA PRO A 161 -12.83 -6.45 -6.98
C PRO A 161 -12.12 -7.78 -6.74
N GLY A 162 -10.87 -7.86 -7.15
CA GLY A 162 -10.11 -9.10 -7.02
C GLY A 162 -8.62 -8.89 -7.23
N HIS A 163 -7.82 -9.81 -6.70
CA HIS A 163 -6.39 -9.85 -6.91
C HIS A 163 -6.07 -10.78 -8.09
N TRP A 164 -6.57 -10.43 -9.28
CA TRP A 164 -6.41 -11.30 -10.45
C TRP A 164 -5.07 -11.06 -11.15
N PRO A 165 -4.48 -12.13 -11.73
CA PRO A 165 -3.33 -11.98 -12.61
C PRO A 165 -3.74 -11.31 -13.94
N PHE A 166 -2.77 -10.77 -14.66
CA PHE A 166 -2.97 -10.19 -15.99
C PHE A 166 -2.88 -11.28 -17.08
N VAL A 167 -3.89 -12.13 -17.13
CA VAL A 167 -4.08 -13.16 -18.16
C VAL A 167 -5.30 -12.83 -19.01
N ASN A 168 -5.39 -13.41 -20.23
CA ASN A 168 -6.43 -13.05 -21.20
C ASN A 168 -7.84 -13.04 -20.61
N GLU A 169 -8.19 -14.09 -19.85
CA GLU A 169 -9.51 -14.21 -19.22
C GLU A 169 -9.90 -13.00 -18.35
N TYR A 170 -8.96 -12.48 -17.57
CA TYR A 170 -9.21 -11.34 -16.69
C TYR A 170 -8.95 -9.99 -17.38
N ASN A 171 -8.07 -9.95 -18.38
CA ASN A 171 -7.80 -8.72 -19.12
C ASN A 171 -8.99 -8.28 -20.00
N GLU A 172 -9.81 -9.23 -20.48
CA GLU A 172 -11.02 -8.91 -21.27
C GLU A 172 -12.08 -8.14 -20.47
N VAL A 173 -12.16 -8.35 -19.16
CA VAL A 173 -13.16 -7.72 -18.28
C VAL A 173 -12.54 -6.77 -17.25
N GLY A 174 -11.23 -6.74 -17.19
CA GLY A 174 -10.47 -5.97 -16.21
C GLY A 174 -10.34 -4.50 -16.60
N ARG A 175 -10.30 -3.66 -15.59
CA ARG A 175 -10.22 -2.20 -15.76
C ARG A 175 -8.79 -1.64 -15.75
N ILE A 176 -7.80 -2.45 -15.36
CA ILE A 176 -6.41 -1.97 -15.31
C ILE A 176 -5.76 -2.14 -16.67
N GLN A 177 -5.46 -1.01 -17.31
CA GLN A 177 -4.86 -0.95 -18.63
C GLN A 177 -3.43 -0.39 -18.52
N PRO A 178 -2.41 -1.14 -18.95
CA PRO A 178 -1.01 -0.72 -18.84
C PRO A 178 -0.71 0.63 -19.49
N ASP A 179 -1.20 0.87 -20.71
CA ASP A 179 -0.98 2.13 -21.43
C ASP A 179 -1.55 3.33 -20.66
N GLU A 180 -2.73 3.19 -20.07
CA GLU A 180 -3.37 4.26 -19.32
C GLU A 180 -2.60 4.57 -18.05
N LEU A 181 -2.25 3.52 -17.25
CA LEU A 181 -1.51 3.70 -16.00
C LEU A 181 -0.12 4.29 -16.25
N VAL A 182 0.63 3.74 -17.20
CA VAL A 182 1.96 4.27 -17.57
C VAL A 182 1.83 5.67 -18.14
N GLY A 183 0.79 5.95 -18.93
CA GLY A 183 0.49 7.30 -19.41
C GLY A 183 0.32 8.31 -18.29
N LYS A 184 -0.38 7.96 -17.19
CA LYS A 184 -0.50 8.80 -16.00
C LYS A 184 0.86 9.05 -15.35
N LEU A 185 1.69 8.02 -15.16
CA LEU A 185 3.04 8.16 -14.59
C LEU A 185 3.93 9.08 -15.44
N VAL A 186 3.94 8.89 -16.75
CA VAL A 186 4.72 9.73 -17.69
C VAL A 186 4.26 11.19 -17.63
N ASN A 187 2.95 11.44 -17.64
CA ASN A 187 2.39 12.79 -17.54
C ASN A 187 2.78 13.49 -16.23
N LYS A 188 2.91 12.74 -15.14
CA LYS A 188 3.41 13.23 -13.84
C LYS A 188 4.93 13.28 -13.77
N LYS A 189 5.65 12.88 -14.82
CA LYS A 189 7.12 12.79 -14.86
C LYS A 189 7.70 11.81 -13.84
N VAL A 190 6.93 10.80 -13.47
CA VAL A 190 7.39 9.70 -12.60
C VAL A 190 7.99 8.63 -13.51
N LEU A 191 9.32 8.66 -13.67
CA LEU A 191 10.06 7.79 -14.58
C LEU A 191 10.83 6.67 -13.86
N ASN A 192 10.80 6.68 -12.54
CA ASN A 192 11.45 5.67 -11.71
C ASN A 192 10.50 5.22 -10.61
N VAL A 193 9.83 4.12 -10.84
CA VAL A 193 8.83 3.51 -9.95
C VAL A 193 8.90 2.00 -10.10
N ASP A 194 8.81 1.29 -8.97
CA ASP A 194 8.74 -0.17 -8.98
C ASP A 194 7.28 -0.62 -9.16
N LEU A 195 7.02 -1.33 -10.25
CA LEU A 195 5.73 -1.95 -10.52
C LEU A 195 5.78 -3.41 -10.06
N LEU A 196 4.99 -3.75 -9.04
CA LEU A 196 5.01 -5.04 -8.38
C LEU A 196 3.71 -5.79 -8.64
N LEU A 197 3.80 -6.94 -9.28
CA LEU A 197 2.64 -7.83 -9.47
C LEU A 197 2.19 -8.39 -8.12
N GLU A 198 0.91 -8.24 -7.78
CA GLU A 198 0.30 -8.73 -6.55
C GLU A 198 -0.96 -9.60 -6.83
N PRO A 199 -0.88 -10.61 -7.69
CA PRO A 199 -2.01 -11.51 -7.90
C PRO A 199 -2.22 -12.42 -6.69
N GLY A 200 -3.48 -12.63 -6.32
CA GLY A 200 -3.86 -13.57 -5.27
C GLY A 200 -4.09 -14.97 -5.83
N PHE A 201 -3.44 -15.96 -5.24
CA PHE A 201 -3.70 -17.37 -5.51
C PHE A 201 -4.41 -18.00 -4.32
N LYS A 202 -5.52 -18.72 -4.57
CA LYS A 202 -6.29 -19.33 -3.49
C LYS A 202 -5.59 -20.59 -2.97
N GLU A 203 -5.32 -20.66 -1.68
CA GLU A 203 -4.60 -21.77 -1.03
C GLU A 203 -5.26 -23.14 -1.24
N ARG A 204 -6.59 -23.19 -1.46
CA ARG A 204 -7.35 -24.43 -1.61
C ARG A 204 -7.60 -24.85 -3.07
N GLU A 205 -7.19 -24.02 -4.01
CA GLU A 205 -7.25 -24.34 -5.44
C GLU A 205 -5.82 -24.67 -5.87
N PRO A 206 -5.53 -25.88 -6.37
CA PRO A 206 -4.17 -26.25 -6.78
C PRO A 206 -3.78 -25.43 -8.02
N SER A 207 -3.10 -24.33 -7.80
CA SER A 207 -2.60 -23.43 -8.84
C SER A 207 -1.07 -23.50 -9.01
N ASP A 208 -0.38 -24.23 -8.15
CA ASP A 208 1.09 -24.28 -8.12
C ASP A 208 1.70 -24.68 -9.48
N SER A 209 1.04 -25.57 -10.22
CA SER A 209 1.50 -26.00 -11.55
C SER A 209 1.39 -24.92 -12.62
N THR A 210 0.58 -23.87 -12.41
CA THR A 210 0.31 -22.82 -13.39
C THR A 210 0.81 -21.45 -12.96
N VAL A 211 1.24 -21.26 -11.71
CA VAL A 211 1.68 -19.96 -11.17
C VAL A 211 2.78 -19.33 -12.00
N VAL A 212 3.77 -20.11 -12.43
CA VAL A 212 4.91 -19.57 -13.19
C VAL A 212 4.47 -19.06 -14.57
N GLU A 213 3.60 -19.79 -15.25
CA GLU A 213 3.04 -19.41 -16.55
C GLU A 213 2.17 -18.16 -16.43
N VAL A 214 1.29 -18.12 -15.43
CA VAL A 214 0.42 -16.99 -15.12
C VAL A 214 1.24 -15.73 -14.82
N LEU A 215 2.31 -15.85 -14.04
CA LEU A 215 3.20 -14.70 -13.76
C LEU A 215 3.97 -14.25 -15.00
N LYS A 216 4.43 -15.18 -15.85
CA LYS A 216 5.06 -14.82 -17.13
C LYS A 216 4.12 -14.06 -18.05
N GLU A 217 2.87 -14.54 -18.21
CA GLU A 217 1.85 -13.85 -19.03
C GLU A 217 1.56 -12.46 -18.47
N SER A 218 1.42 -12.32 -17.15
CA SER A 218 1.22 -11.03 -16.48
C SER A 218 2.40 -10.07 -16.72
N VAL A 219 3.64 -10.56 -16.66
CA VAL A 219 4.83 -9.75 -16.95
C VAL A 219 4.85 -9.31 -18.42
N GLU A 220 4.56 -10.22 -19.36
CA GLU A 220 4.54 -9.88 -20.79
C GLU A 220 3.45 -8.84 -21.14
N PHE A 221 2.30 -8.89 -20.47
CA PHE A 221 1.26 -7.88 -20.62
C PHE A 221 1.76 -6.47 -20.27
N TRP A 222 2.56 -6.33 -19.22
CA TRP A 222 3.14 -5.05 -18.81
C TRP A 222 4.37 -4.64 -19.62
N ARG A 223 5.19 -5.59 -20.09
CA ARG A 223 6.40 -5.30 -20.87
C ARG A 223 6.13 -4.59 -22.19
N GLN A 224 4.92 -4.65 -22.71
CA GLN A 224 4.54 -3.96 -23.94
C GLN A 224 4.66 -2.43 -23.79
N VAL A 225 4.48 -1.91 -22.59
CA VAL A 225 4.46 -0.46 -22.29
C VAL A 225 5.60 0.00 -21.38
N VAL A 226 6.15 -0.90 -20.56
CA VAL A 226 7.29 -0.59 -19.68
C VAL A 226 8.58 -0.80 -20.45
N LYS A 227 9.31 0.28 -20.71
CA LYS A 227 10.66 0.21 -21.31
C LYS A 227 11.69 0.14 -20.19
N ASN A 228 12.55 -0.87 -20.26
CA ASN A 228 13.72 -0.98 -19.37
C ASN A 228 14.73 0.13 -19.63
#